data_56af772320acde444439261041baf6d7
#
_entry.id   56af772320acde444439261041baf6d7
#
_cell.length_a   1.000
_cell.length_b   1.000
_cell.length_c   1.000
_cell.angle_alpha   90.00
_cell.angle_beta   90.00
_cell.angle_gamma   90.00
#
_symmetry.space_group_name_H-M   'P 1'
#
loop_
_entity.id
_entity.type
_entity.pdbx_description
1 polymer ?
#
loop_
_entity_poly.entity_id
_entity_poly.type
_entity_poly.pdbx_seq_one_letter_code
_entity_poly.pdbx_strand_id
1 'polypeptide(L)' 'MKLAKMKDGNLSAVVTAETGEAAERFKSEGYKPLCEMDGTGRTFYIEYKGCITQCWEEESPELPEGMEETSNG' A
#
# COMPACT_ATOMS: atom_id res chain seq x y z
N MET A 1 -13.33 -7.90 -4.85
CA MET A 1 -11.97 -7.49 -5.20
C MET A 1 -11.82 -6.01 -5.00
N LYS A 2 -10.78 -5.61 -4.35
CA LYS A 2 -10.54 -4.21 -4.14
C LYS A 2 -9.60 -3.67 -5.20
N LEU A 3 -9.88 -2.49 -5.69
CA LEU A 3 -9.01 -1.83 -6.63
C LEU A 3 -8.74 -0.42 -6.12
N ALA A 4 -7.66 0.15 -6.53
CA ALA A 4 -7.26 1.44 -6.04
C ALA A 4 -6.63 2.27 -7.14
N LYS A 5 -6.52 3.54 -6.87
CA LYS A 5 -5.93 4.46 -7.81
C LYS A 5 -4.95 5.31 -7.03
N MET A 6 -3.79 5.57 -7.59
CA MET A 6 -2.80 6.37 -6.92
C MET A 6 -2.66 7.71 -7.60
N LYS A 7 -2.23 8.68 -6.84
CA LYS A 7 -1.98 9.99 -7.39
C LYS A 7 -0.87 10.60 -6.60
N ASP A 8 0.16 11.07 -7.31
CA ASP A 8 1.30 11.73 -6.68
C ASP A 8 1.94 10.86 -5.59
N GLY A 9 2.01 9.58 -5.85
CA GLY A 9 2.67 8.67 -4.92
C GLY A 9 1.81 8.24 -3.77
N ASN A 10 0.57 8.68 -3.69
CA ASN A 10 -0.31 8.34 -2.58
C ASN A 10 -1.57 7.69 -3.09
N LEU A 11 -2.20 6.92 -2.21
CA LEU A 11 -3.45 6.29 -2.54
C LEU A 11 -4.52 7.36 -2.67
N SER A 12 -5.19 7.39 -3.79
CA SER A 12 -6.17 8.43 -4.05
C SER A 12 -7.60 7.94 -3.84
N ALA A 13 -7.89 6.71 -4.23
CA ALA A 13 -9.23 6.19 -4.12
C ALA A 13 -9.19 4.68 -4.06
N VAL A 14 -10.17 4.10 -3.38
CA VAL A 14 -10.28 2.65 -3.30
C VAL A 14 -11.72 2.30 -3.59
N VAL A 15 -11.93 1.31 -4.44
CA VAL A 15 -13.28 0.87 -4.77
C VAL A 15 -13.35 -0.64 -4.61
N THR A 16 -14.54 -1.17 -4.49
CA THR A 16 -14.74 -2.59 -4.40
C THR A 16 -15.53 -3.04 -5.63
N ALA A 17 -15.00 -4.03 -6.32
CA ALA A 17 -15.68 -4.59 -7.47
C ALA A 17 -16.23 -5.93 -7.02
N GLU A 18 -17.52 -6.14 -7.19
CA GLU A 18 -18.11 -7.37 -6.74
C GLU A 18 -18.23 -8.38 -7.85
N THR A 19 -17.94 -8.02 -9.08
CA THR A 19 -17.96 -8.95 -10.20
C THR A 19 -16.76 -8.67 -11.07
N GLY A 20 -16.43 -9.61 -11.93
CA GLY A 20 -15.34 -9.41 -12.86
C GLY A 20 -15.62 -8.28 -13.83
N GLU A 21 -16.87 -8.12 -14.18
CA GLU A 21 -17.24 -7.08 -15.08
C GLU A 21 -17.02 -5.73 -14.44
N ALA A 22 -17.38 -5.57 -13.18
CA ALA A 22 -17.16 -4.32 -12.48
C ALA A 22 -15.65 -4.04 -12.35
N ALA A 23 -14.88 -5.11 -12.09
CA ALA A 23 -13.45 -4.94 -11.98
C ALA A 23 -12.85 -4.44 -13.30
N GLU A 24 -13.31 -4.98 -14.41
CA GLU A 24 -12.79 -4.56 -15.71
C GLU A 24 -13.16 -3.10 -15.97
N ARG A 25 -14.33 -2.71 -15.55
CA ARG A 25 -14.75 -1.34 -15.77
C ARG A 25 -13.86 -0.40 -14.96
N PHE A 26 -13.59 -0.74 -13.71
CA PHE A 26 -12.72 0.10 -12.89
C PHE A 26 -11.32 0.14 -13.48
N LYS A 27 -10.83 -1.00 -13.98
CA LYS A 27 -9.50 -1.00 -14.57
C LYS A 27 -9.44 -0.07 -15.77
N SER A 28 -10.50 -0.01 -16.54
CA SER A 28 -10.49 0.86 -17.70
C SER A 28 -10.53 2.34 -17.28
N GLU A 29 -10.91 2.59 -16.04
CA GLU A 29 -10.91 3.96 -15.55
C GLU A 29 -9.62 4.30 -14.82
N GLY A 30 -8.65 3.43 -14.83
CA GLY A 30 -7.36 3.72 -14.23
C GLY A 30 -7.11 3.07 -12.91
N TYR A 31 -8.06 2.28 -12.42
CA TYR A 31 -7.86 1.60 -11.14
C TYR A 31 -7.05 0.32 -11.37
N LYS A 32 -6.34 -0.09 -10.34
CA LYS A 32 -5.54 -1.30 -10.40
C LYS A 32 -5.86 -2.16 -9.19
N PRO A 33 -5.68 -3.47 -9.30
CA PRO A 33 -5.95 -4.33 -8.16
C PRO A 33 -5.12 -3.91 -6.95
N LEU A 34 -5.71 -3.97 -5.79
CA LEU A 34 -5.05 -3.59 -4.56
C LEU A 34 -4.68 -4.83 -3.79
N CYS A 35 -3.41 -4.95 -3.48
CA CYS A 35 -2.92 -6.07 -2.69
C CYS A 35 -2.63 -5.58 -1.30
N GLU A 36 -3.33 -6.13 -0.32
CA GLU A 36 -3.13 -5.73 1.05
C GLU A 36 -2.28 -6.78 1.72
N MET A 37 -1.36 -6.34 2.53
CA MET A 37 -0.45 -7.24 3.20
C MET A 37 -0.46 -6.95 4.68
N ASP A 38 -0.15 -7.97 5.48
CA ASP A 38 -0.07 -7.78 6.90
C ASP A 38 1.27 -7.18 7.24
N GLY A 39 1.32 -6.38 8.25
CA GLY A 39 2.56 -5.77 8.70
C GLY A 39 2.34 -4.87 9.88
N THR A 40 3.37 -4.16 10.26
CA THR A 40 3.27 -3.24 11.40
C THR A 40 3.94 -1.93 11.03
N GLY A 41 3.52 -0.89 11.68
CA GLY A 41 4.10 0.43 11.43
C GLY A 41 3.27 1.22 10.45
N ARG A 42 3.91 2.13 9.76
CA ARG A 42 3.20 2.98 8.83
C ARG A 42 3.07 2.30 7.51
N THR A 43 2.01 2.58 6.79
CA THR A 43 1.81 1.96 5.49
C THR A 43 2.10 2.94 4.39
N PHE A 44 2.51 2.42 3.27
CA PHE A 44 2.62 3.20 2.06
C PHE A 44 2.28 2.26 0.90
N TYR A 45 2.05 2.81 -0.27
CA TYR A 45 1.60 2.01 -1.40
C TYR A 45 2.49 2.25 -2.61
N ILE A 46 2.76 1.19 -3.34
CA ILE A 46 3.56 1.29 -4.56
C ILE A 46 2.86 0.53 -5.66
N GLU A 47 3.17 0.88 -6.89
CA GLU A 47 2.66 0.13 -8.03
C GLU A 47 3.69 -0.88 -8.41
N TYR A 48 3.32 -2.14 -8.41
CA TYR A 48 4.27 -3.20 -8.70
C TYR A 48 3.57 -4.25 -9.55
N LYS A 49 4.09 -4.49 -10.75
CA LYS A 49 3.56 -5.49 -11.66
C LYS A 49 2.08 -5.31 -11.91
N GLY A 50 1.67 -4.09 -12.12
CA GLY A 50 0.29 -3.80 -12.46
C GLY A 50 -0.67 -3.81 -11.30
N CYS A 51 -0.18 -3.92 -10.08
CA CYS A 51 -1.02 -3.91 -8.89
C CYS A 51 -0.55 -2.83 -7.95
N ILE A 52 -1.44 -2.36 -7.13
CA ILE A 52 -1.07 -1.42 -6.09
C ILE A 52 -0.88 -2.25 -4.84
N THR A 53 0.33 -2.22 -4.29
CA THR A 53 0.69 -3.10 -3.19
C THR A 53 0.88 -2.27 -1.92
N GLN A 54 0.24 -2.72 -0.85
CA GLN A 54 0.38 -2.08 0.44
C GLN A 54 1.70 -2.53 1.04
N CYS A 55 2.51 -1.60 1.46
CA CYS A 55 3.79 -1.91 2.08
C CYS A 55 3.81 -1.35 3.48
N TRP A 56 4.59 -1.96 4.33
CA TRP A 56 4.68 -1.52 5.70
C TRP A 56 6.10 -1.07 5.96
N GLU A 57 6.21 0.11 6.58
CA GLU A 57 7.51 0.58 6.96
C GLU A 57 7.70 0.07 8.35
N GLU A 58 8.48 -1.02 8.51
CA GLU A 58 8.63 -1.65 9.76
C GLU A 58 9.36 -0.76 10.65
N GLU A 59 8.85 -0.51 11.82
CA GLU A 59 9.51 0.30 12.69
C GLU A 59 10.58 -0.44 13.24
N SER A 60 11.75 0.09 13.35
CA SER A 60 12.83 -0.62 13.91
C SER A 60 12.49 -1.03 15.24
N PRO A 61 12.87 -2.19 15.59
CA PRO A 61 12.59 -2.70 16.85
C PRO A 61 13.17 -1.73 17.77
N GLU A 62 12.56 -1.55 18.80
CA GLU A 62 12.92 -0.68 19.62
C GLU A 62 14.25 -0.73 19.89
N LEU A 63 15.02 0.18 19.63
CA LEU A 63 16.25 0.20 20.10
C LEU A 63 16.17 0.56 21.49
N PRO A 64 16.89 -0.06 22.28
CA PRO A 64 16.83 0.24 23.66
C PRO A 64 17.21 1.66 23.78
N GLU A 65 16.67 2.27 24.74
CA GLU A 65 16.89 3.55 24.86
C GLU A 65 18.26 3.79 24.92
N GLY A 66 18.81 4.69 24.47
CA GLY A 66 20.15 4.93 24.50
C GLY A 66 20.98 4.34 23.48
N MET A 67 20.43 3.60 22.75
CA MET A 67 21.16 3.09 21.73
C MET A 67 21.06 3.94 20.62
N GLU A 68 20.98 4.31 20.36
CA GLU A 68 20.50 4.89 19.47
C GLU A 68 20.86 5.06 18.41
N GLU A 69 20.76 4.71 18.35
CA GLU A 69 20.96 4.90 17.71
C GLU A 69 21.33 5.32 17.11
N THR A 70 21.70 5.18 17.33
CA THR A 70 22.05 5.69 17.09
C THR A 70 22.13 6.06 16.52
N SER A 71 22.37 5.94 16.61
CA SER A 71 22.44 6.40 16.54
C SER A 71 22.33 6.79 16.29
N ASN A 72 22.63 6.63 16.50
CA ASN A 72 22.54 7.05 16.73
C ASN A 72 22.44 7.39 16.69
N GLY A 73 22.65 7.11 16.72
CA GLY A 73 22.72 7.36 17.19
C GLY A 73 22.66 7.48 17.15
#